data_0a485edfe54e309081dbd1f6a879c013
#
_entry.id   0a485edfe54e309081dbd1f6a879c013
#
_cell.length_a   1.000
_cell.length_b   1.000
_cell.length_c   1.000
_cell.angle_alpha   90.00
_cell.angle_beta   90.00
_cell.angle_gamma   90.00
#
_symmetry.space_group_name_H-M   'P 1'
#
loop_
_entity.id
_entity.type
_entity.pdbx_description
1 polymer ?
#
loop_
_entity_poly.entity_id
_entity_poly.type
_entity_poly.pdbx_seq_one_letter_code
_entity_poly.pdbx_strand_id
1 'polypeptide(L)'
;VAKTLLASVGPFTLAGLLYLGGALGVLPFAFRGGSPQLRRDRRQRRMLALAVVFGGCLGPVLLLFGLRAAPAASVSLWLNTETVVTAILAWGFFHEHLDRRTVIAAALVFAGGLLLAAPAGAAGWRAGMLVALACVCWGLDNNLTALVSGFTPAQTTAIKGIGAGTVNLAIGLVLEGGLPPWSGILGALAVGTLSYGFSIMLYISGAQQLGASRSQLLFSTSPFLGVLLAWFMFGEPATAAQFGAAGFMGAGIALMLTARHEH
;
A
#
# COMPACT_ATOMS: atom_id res chain seq x y z
N VAL A 1 -6.26 11.85 -6.70
CA VAL A 1 -5.90 11.54 -8.08
C VAL A 1 -6.36 10.13 -8.48
N ALA A 2 -6.00 9.02 -7.77
CA ALA A 2 -6.48 7.67 -8.14
C ALA A 2 -8.03 7.59 -8.17
N LYS A 3 -8.72 8.25 -7.23
CA LYS A 3 -10.18 8.30 -7.21
C LYS A 3 -10.79 8.99 -8.42
N THR A 4 -10.17 10.04 -8.97
CA THR A 4 -10.61 10.68 -10.21
C THR A 4 -10.42 9.78 -11.43
N LEU A 5 -9.31 9.06 -11.49
CA LEU A 5 -9.04 8.10 -12.57
C LEU A 5 -10.04 6.93 -12.56
N LEU A 6 -10.52 6.50 -11.38
CA LEU A 6 -11.53 5.46 -11.24
C LEU A 6 -12.90 5.82 -11.87
N ALA A 7 -13.13 7.08 -12.23
CA ALA A 7 -14.34 7.47 -12.95
C ALA A 7 -14.34 7.00 -14.41
N SER A 8 -13.16 6.82 -15.01
CA SER A 8 -12.99 6.45 -16.42
C SER A 8 -12.16 5.19 -16.64
N VAL A 9 -11.53 4.66 -15.60
CA VAL A 9 -10.66 3.48 -15.67
C VAL A 9 -11.10 2.46 -14.64
N GLY A 10 -11.25 1.21 -15.04
CA GLY A 10 -11.59 0.13 -14.14
C GLY A 10 -10.47 -0.16 -13.12
N PRO A 11 -10.79 -0.77 -11.97
CA PRO A 11 -9.81 -0.99 -10.90
C PRO A 11 -8.62 -1.88 -11.31
N PHE A 12 -8.85 -2.94 -12.07
CA PHE A 12 -7.76 -3.82 -12.55
C PHE A 12 -6.86 -3.09 -13.54
N THR A 13 -7.46 -2.43 -14.53
CA THR A 13 -6.73 -1.64 -15.54
C THR A 13 -5.95 -0.51 -14.87
N LEU A 14 -6.55 0.19 -13.92
CA LEU A 14 -5.89 1.26 -13.18
C LEU A 14 -4.73 0.72 -12.34
N ALA A 15 -4.92 -0.36 -11.59
CA ALA A 15 -3.84 -1.02 -10.84
C ALA A 15 -2.69 -1.41 -11.76
N GLY A 16 -3.02 -2.00 -12.93
CA GLY A 16 -2.04 -2.39 -13.94
C GLY A 16 -1.22 -1.21 -14.44
N LEU A 17 -1.87 -0.12 -14.86
CA LEU A 17 -1.21 1.08 -15.36
C LEU A 17 -0.38 1.80 -14.29
N LEU A 18 -0.86 1.88 -13.05
CA LEU A 18 -0.11 2.47 -11.93
C LEU A 18 1.21 1.71 -11.68
N TYR A 19 1.17 0.39 -11.67
CA TYR A 19 2.37 -0.43 -11.48
C TYR A 19 3.32 -0.39 -12.68
N LEU A 20 2.81 -0.40 -13.91
CA LEU A 20 3.63 -0.19 -15.11
C LEU A 20 4.28 1.21 -15.12
N GLY A 21 3.52 2.24 -14.76
CA GLY A 21 4.07 3.58 -14.59
C GLY A 21 5.17 3.62 -13.54
N GLY A 22 4.95 2.93 -12.41
CA GLY A 22 5.97 2.77 -11.38
C GLY A 22 7.24 2.11 -11.89
N ALA A 23 7.11 1.02 -12.66
CA ALA A 23 8.25 0.36 -13.29
C ALA A 23 8.99 1.31 -14.23
N LEU A 24 8.28 2.00 -15.13
CA LEU A 24 8.88 2.96 -16.07
C LEU A 24 9.69 4.03 -15.36
N GLY A 25 9.17 4.58 -14.25
CA GLY A 25 9.85 5.62 -13.48
C GLY A 25 11.16 5.17 -12.84
N VAL A 26 11.26 3.89 -12.44
CA VAL A 26 12.47 3.38 -11.77
C VAL A 26 13.44 2.62 -12.69
N LEU A 27 13.05 2.32 -13.94
CA LEU A 27 13.92 1.62 -14.90
C LEU A 27 15.33 2.23 -15.02
N PRO A 28 15.52 3.56 -15.15
CA PRO A 28 16.85 4.14 -15.26
C PRO A 28 17.75 3.82 -14.05
N PHE A 29 17.16 3.72 -12.86
CA PHE A 29 17.86 3.39 -11.63
C PHE A 29 18.10 1.87 -11.51
N ALA A 30 17.17 1.05 -12.00
CA ALA A 30 17.32 -0.40 -12.00
C ALA A 30 18.48 -0.86 -12.87
N PHE A 31 18.70 -0.23 -14.03
CA PHE A 31 19.84 -0.53 -14.92
C PHE A 31 21.18 -0.08 -14.35
N ARG A 32 21.24 1.02 -13.58
CA ARG A 32 22.46 1.48 -12.91
C ARG A 32 22.92 0.57 -11.79
N GLY A 33 22.06 -0.26 -11.25
CA GLY A 33 22.33 -1.20 -10.16
C GLY A 33 23.16 -2.43 -10.56
N GLY A 34 23.66 -2.50 -11.80
CA GLY A 34 24.35 -3.68 -12.32
C GLY A 34 23.41 -4.83 -12.67
N SER A 35 23.95 -5.94 -13.15
CA SER A 35 23.16 -7.12 -13.46
C SER A 35 22.53 -7.67 -12.17
N PRO A 36 21.20 -7.88 -12.14
CA PRO A 36 20.57 -8.52 -11.01
C PRO A 36 21.29 -9.84 -10.76
N GLN A 37 21.85 -10.00 -9.59
CA GLN A 37 22.34 -11.30 -9.19
C GLN A 37 21.11 -12.17 -8.95
N LEU A 38 20.54 -12.69 -10.03
CA LEU A 38 19.57 -13.78 -10.00
C LEU A 38 20.25 -14.99 -9.37
N ARG A 39 20.53 -14.90 -8.07
CA ARG A 39 20.98 -16.07 -7.34
C ARG A 39 19.95 -17.16 -7.60
N ARG A 40 20.44 -18.35 -7.92
CA ARG A 40 19.66 -19.60 -8.11
C ARG A 40 18.83 -19.98 -6.87
N ASP A 41 18.72 -19.12 -5.90
CA ASP A 41 18.00 -19.35 -4.65
C ASP A 41 16.49 -19.33 -4.92
N ARG A 42 15.88 -20.53 -4.91
CA ARG A 42 14.44 -20.72 -5.05
C ARG A 42 13.66 -19.95 -3.99
N ARG A 43 14.23 -19.77 -2.78
CA ARG A 43 13.58 -19.04 -1.69
C ARG A 43 13.40 -17.57 -2.05
N GLN A 44 14.45 -16.89 -2.50
CA GLN A 44 14.41 -15.47 -2.89
C GLN A 44 13.40 -15.23 -4.03
N ARG A 45 13.39 -16.10 -5.04
CA ARG A 45 12.42 -16.00 -6.14
C ARG A 45 10.98 -16.20 -5.67
N ARG A 46 10.72 -17.14 -4.74
CA ARG A 46 9.39 -17.31 -4.15
C ARG A 46 8.95 -16.11 -3.35
N MET A 47 9.83 -15.53 -2.52
CA MET A 47 9.54 -14.32 -1.75
C MET A 47 9.18 -13.16 -2.66
N LEU A 48 9.97 -12.93 -3.72
CA LEU A 48 9.70 -11.88 -4.70
C LEU A 48 8.39 -12.14 -5.47
N ALA A 49 8.12 -13.38 -5.88
CA ALA A 49 6.86 -13.74 -6.54
C ALA A 49 5.64 -13.52 -5.63
N LEU A 50 5.73 -13.90 -4.36
CA LEU A 50 4.67 -13.65 -3.38
C LEU A 50 4.48 -12.13 -3.14
N ALA A 51 5.58 -11.36 -3.08
CA ALA A 51 5.54 -9.90 -2.98
C ALA A 51 4.84 -9.27 -4.21
N VAL A 52 5.08 -9.79 -5.43
CA VAL A 52 4.35 -9.38 -6.64
C VAL A 52 2.86 -9.69 -6.52
N VAL A 53 2.50 -10.91 -6.09
CA VAL A 53 1.10 -11.33 -5.98
C VAL A 53 0.35 -10.52 -4.93
N PHE A 54 0.86 -10.49 -3.70
CA PHE A 54 0.17 -9.80 -2.62
C PHE A 54 0.26 -8.29 -2.74
N GLY A 55 1.47 -7.74 -2.84
CA GLY A 55 1.69 -6.29 -2.86
C GLY A 55 1.34 -5.64 -4.18
N GLY A 56 1.53 -6.34 -5.29
CA GLY A 56 1.34 -5.77 -6.62
C GLY A 56 0.00 -6.12 -7.27
N CYS A 57 -0.43 -7.38 -7.20
CA CYS A 57 -1.66 -7.80 -7.87
C CYS A 57 -2.88 -7.58 -6.97
N LEU A 58 -2.90 -8.14 -5.77
CA LEU A 58 -4.09 -8.16 -4.92
C LEU A 58 -4.31 -6.84 -4.16
N GLY A 59 -3.28 -6.34 -3.47
CA GLY A 59 -3.38 -5.15 -2.62
C GLY A 59 -3.97 -3.94 -3.34
N PRO A 60 -3.41 -3.49 -4.47
CA PRO A 60 -3.92 -2.32 -5.20
C PRO A 60 -5.33 -2.48 -5.72
N VAL A 61 -5.68 -3.66 -6.21
CA VAL A 61 -7.03 -3.94 -6.72
C VAL A 61 -8.06 -3.85 -5.59
N LEU A 62 -7.77 -4.48 -4.44
CA LEU A 62 -8.61 -4.40 -3.25
C LEU A 62 -8.77 -2.94 -2.76
N LEU A 63 -7.68 -2.18 -2.71
CA LEU A 63 -7.74 -0.75 -2.38
C LEU A 63 -8.63 0.03 -3.35
N LEU A 64 -8.46 -0.17 -4.66
CA LEU A 64 -9.22 0.57 -5.67
C LEU A 64 -10.71 0.24 -5.62
N PHE A 65 -11.09 -1.02 -5.33
CA PHE A 65 -12.49 -1.37 -5.06
C PHE A 65 -13.00 -0.70 -3.77
N GLY A 66 -12.20 -0.64 -2.70
CA GLY A 66 -12.55 0.10 -1.48
C GLY A 66 -12.72 1.60 -1.75
N LEU A 67 -11.84 2.19 -2.55
CA LEU A 67 -11.86 3.60 -2.93
C LEU A 67 -13.07 3.97 -3.82
N ARG A 68 -13.60 3.01 -4.60
CA ARG A 68 -14.88 3.19 -5.32
C ARG A 68 -16.07 3.23 -4.37
N ALA A 69 -16.01 2.51 -3.26
CA ALA A 69 -17.13 2.28 -2.35
C ALA A 69 -17.20 3.27 -1.17
N ALA A 70 -16.15 4.09 -0.94
CA ALA A 70 -16.09 5.02 0.19
C ALA A 70 -15.40 6.36 -0.15
N PRO A 71 -15.58 7.40 0.69
CA PRO A 71 -14.83 8.64 0.60
C PRO A 71 -13.32 8.43 0.67
N ALA A 72 -12.55 9.21 -0.10
CA ALA A 72 -11.10 9.07 -0.15
C ALA A 72 -10.44 9.37 1.20
N ALA A 73 -10.99 10.31 1.98
CA ALA A 73 -10.55 10.60 3.33
C ALA A 73 -10.66 9.38 4.27
N SER A 74 -11.80 8.67 4.24
CA SER A 74 -12.01 7.46 5.04
C SER A 74 -11.08 6.32 4.61
N VAL A 75 -10.91 6.11 3.31
CA VAL A 75 -9.98 5.11 2.77
C VAL A 75 -8.55 5.42 3.20
N SER A 76 -8.13 6.70 3.13
CA SER A 76 -6.80 7.12 3.59
C SER A 76 -6.57 6.79 5.07
N LEU A 77 -7.56 7.03 5.95
CA LEU A 77 -7.43 6.67 7.36
C LEU A 77 -7.32 5.16 7.57
N TRP A 78 -8.14 4.35 6.87
CA TRP A 78 -8.06 2.89 6.97
C TRP A 78 -6.70 2.32 6.57
N LEU A 79 -5.94 3.01 5.71
CA LEU A 79 -4.57 2.59 5.35
C LEU A 79 -3.60 2.56 6.54
N ASN A 80 -3.90 3.26 7.65
CA ASN A 80 -3.11 3.12 8.89
C ASN A 80 -3.15 1.70 9.46
N THR A 81 -4.14 0.88 9.10
CA THR A 81 -4.21 -0.54 9.45
C THR A 81 -2.99 -1.32 8.93
N GLU A 82 -2.41 -0.90 7.81
CA GLU A 82 -1.20 -1.50 7.25
C GLU A 82 -0.03 -1.48 8.24
N THR A 83 0.14 -0.38 8.97
CA THR A 83 1.22 -0.25 9.96
C THR A 83 1.11 -1.31 11.05
N VAL A 84 -0.09 -1.53 11.56
CA VAL A 84 -0.36 -2.55 12.59
C VAL A 84 -0.17 -3.95 12.02
N VAL A 85 -0.72 -4.21 10.84
CA VAL A 85 -0.59 -5.52 10.18
C VAL A 85 0.87 -5.84 9.88
N THR A 86 1.64 -4.87 9.37
CA THR A 86 3.07 -5.05 9.11
C THR A 86 3.83 -5.41 10.38
N ALA A 87 3.54 -4.75 11.51
CA ALA A 87 4.18 -5.05 12.79
C ALA A 87 3.80 -6.44 13.33
N ILE A 88 2.52 -6.82 13.25
CA ILE A 88 2.05 -8.16 13.68
C ILE A 88 2.71 -9.25 12.83
N LEU A 89 2.79 -9.04 11.52
CA LEU A 89 3.45 -10.00 10.61
C LEU A 89 4.97 -10.04 10.84
N ALA A 90 5.62 -8.90 11.16
CA ALA A 90 7.03 -8.86 11.50
C ALA A 90 7.33 -9.69 12.77
N TRP A 91 6.45 -9.65 13.76
CA TRP A 91 6.52 -10.56 14.91
C TRP A 91 6.51 -12.04 14.47
N GLY A 92 5.62 -12.44 13.57
CA GLY A 92 5.54 -13.79 13.05
C GLY A 92 6.72 -14.19 12.15
N PHE A 93 7.26 -13.27 11.33
CA PHE A 93 8.37 -13.55 10.40
C PHE A 93 9.76 -13.44 11.04
N PHE A 94 9.94 -12.48 11.96
CA PHE A 94 11.25 -12.15 12.57
C PHE A 94 11.32 -12.49 14.05
N HIS A 95 10.23 -13.04 14.63
CA HIS A 95 10.10 -13.31 16.05
C HIS A 95 10.34 -12.05 16.91
N GLU A 96 10.01 -10.89 16.38
CA GLU A 96 10.08 -9.62 17.11
C GLU A 96 9.09 -9.66 18.29
N HIS A 97 9.50 -9.12 19.45
CA HIS A 97 8.59 -9.04 20.61
C HIS A 97 7.49 -8.02 20.35
N LEU A 98 6.22 -8.47 20.42
CA LEU A 98 5.07 -7.57 20.51
C LEU A 98 4.96 -7.02 21.92
N ASP A 99 5.39 -5.80 22.12
CA ASP A 99 5.22 -5.15 23.41
C ASP A 99 3.74 -4.73 23.64
N ARG A 100 3.40 -4.44 24.91
CA ARG A 100 2.05 -4.01 25.28
C ARG A 100 1.59 -2.76 24.52
N ARG A 101 2.52 -1.86 24.15
CA ARG A 101 2.22 -0.62 23.42
C ARG A 101 1.78 -0.93 22.00
N THR A 102 2.43 -1.86 21.34
CA THR A 102 2.02 -2.33 20.00
C THR A 102 0.63 -2.96 20.02
N VAL A 103 0.30 -3.73 21.06
CA VAL A 103 -1.06 -4.31 21.21
C VAL A 103 -2.12 -3.22 21.42
N ILE A 104 -1.84 -2.24 22.29
CA ILE A 104 -2.75 -1.10 22.52
C ILE A 104 -2.90 -0.25 21.26
N ALA A 105 -1.80 -0.01 20.55
CA ALA A 105 -1.81 0.71 19.28
C ALA A 105 -2.68 0.00 18.23
N ALA A 106 -2.56 -1.32 18.14
CA ALA A 106 -3.40 -2.14 17.27
C ALA A 106 -4.89 -1.98 17.60
N ALA A 107 -5.24 -2.04 18.88
CA ALA A 107 -6.62 -1.85 19.35
C ALA A 107 -7.15 -0.44 19.01
N LEU A 108 -6.32 0.61 19.17
CA LEU A 108 -6.68 1.98 18.82
C LEU A 108 -6.91 2.14 17.31
N VAL A 109 -6.01 1.61 16.47
CA VAL A 109 -6.16 1.66 15.00
C VAL A 109 -7.40 0.89 14.56
N PHE A 110 -7.67 -0.27 15.15
CA PHE A 110 -8.87 -1.06 14.88
C PHE A 110 -10.15 -0.31 15.29
N ALA A 111 -10.18 0.29 16.49
CA ALA A 111 -11.31 1.10 16.96
C ALA A 111 -11.58 2.29 16.02
N GLY A 112 -10.54 2.97 15.54
CA GLY A 112 -10.67 4.02 14.53
C GLY A 112 -11.28 3.49 13.23
N GLY A 113 -10.88 2.30 12.78
CA GLY A 113 -11.45 1.63 11.61
C GLY A 113 -12.95 1.33 11.74
N LEU A 114 -13.36 0.83 12.90
CA LEU A 114 -14.78 0.58 13.21
C LEU A 114 -15.59 1.89 13.21
N LEU A 115 -15.04 2.95 13.78
CA LEU A 115 -15.69 4.26 13.85
C LEU A 115 -15.95 4.84 12.46
N LEU A 116 -15.08 4.58 11.49
CA LEU A 116 -15.28 4.99 10.10
C LEU A 116 -16.30 4.15 9.35
N ALA A 117 -16.38 2.87 9.64
CA ALA A 117 -17.26 1.94 8.93
C ALA A 117 -18.72 2.06 9.37
N ALA A 118 -18.95 2.26 10.68
CA ALA A 118 -20.27 2.22 11.28
C ALA A 118 -21.29 3.23 10.69
N PRO A 119 -20.97 4.52 10.47
CA PRO A 119 -21.92 5.50 9.95
C PRO A 119 -22.44 5.20 8.54
N ALA A 120 -21.63 4.53 7.71
CA ALA A 120 -21.96 4.20 6.34
C ALA A 120 -22.68 2.82 6.20
N GLY A 121 -22.99 2.16 7.31
CA GLY A 121 -23.68 0.88 7.31
C GLY A 121 -22.97 -0.21 6.51
N ALA A 122 -23.71 -1.05 5.80
CA ALA A 122 -23.14 -2.17 5.03
C ALA A 122 -22.11 -1.74 3.98
N ALA A 123 -22.27 -0.59 3.33
CA ALA A 123 -21.33 -0.06 2.35
C ALA A 123 -20.00 0.32 3.02
N GLY A 124 -20.03 0.96 4.18
CA GLY A 124 -18.83 1.31 4.96
C GLY A 124 -18.07 0.06 5.42
N TRP A 125 -18.76 -0.93 5.92
CA TRP A 125 -18.16 -2.20 6.32
C TRP A 125 -17.49 -2.91 5.15
N ARG A 126 -18.15 -2.97 3.99
CA ARG A 126 -17.60 -3.58 2.77
C ARG A 126 -16.33 -2.85 2.33
N ALA A 127 -16.36 -1.53 2.29
CA ALA A 127 -15.20 -0.72 1.91
C ALA A 127 -14.04 -0.90 2.92
N GLY A 128 -14.33 -0.83 4.22
CA GLY A 128 -13.35 -1.04 5.28
C GLY A 128 -12.70 -2.42 5.22
N MET A 129 -13.48 -3.48 4.96
CA MET A 129 -12.94 -4.83 4.79
C MET A 129 -12.02 -4.95 3.56
N LEU A 130 -12.40 -4.35 2.43
CA LEU A 130 -11.56 -4.37 1.23
C LEU A 130 -10.21 -3.68 1.49
N VAL A 131 -10.23 -2.52 2.15
CA VAL A 131 -9.00 -1.80 2.51
C VAL A 131 -8.18 -2.57 3.54
N ALA A 132 -8.82 -3.16 4.56
CA ALA A 132 -8.12 -3.99 5.53
C ALA A 132 -7.43 -5.20 4.88
N LEU A 133 -8.09 -5.88 3.94
CA LEU A 133 -7.48 -6.96 3.16
C LEU A 133 -6.32 -6.45 2.28
N ALA A 134 -6.44 -5.26 1.69
CA ALA A 134 -5.32 -4.62 0.98
C ALA A 134 -4.13 -4.38 1.92
N CYS A 135 -4.38 -3.89 3.14
CA CYS A 135 -3.35 -3.70 4.17
C CYS A 135 -2.68 -5.01 4.60
N VAL A 136 -3.45 -6.12 4.68
CA VAL A 136 -2.86 -7.46 4.92
C VAL A 136 -1.95 -7.86 3.77
N CYS A 137 -2.38 -7.67 2.53
CA CYS A 137 -1.56 -7.96 1.36
C CYS A 137 -0.26 -7.15 1.35
N TRP A 138 -0.32 -5.86 1.67
CA TRP A 138 0.87 -5.01 1.75
C TRP A 138 1.73 -5.29 2.96
N GLY A 139 1.14 -5.61 4.11
CA GLY A 139 1.90 -6.05 5.28
C GLY A 139 2.72 -7.31 5.01
N LEU A 140 2.14 -8.29 4.28
CA LEU A 140 2.87 -9.46 3.80
C LEU A 140 3.98 -9.06 2.82
N ASP A 141 3.68 -8.22 1.84
CA ASP A 141 4.64 -7.71 0.86
C ASP A 141 5.81 -6.99 1.52
N ASN A 142 5.53 -6.11 2.47
CA ASN A 142 6.54 -5.33 3.20
C ASN A 142 7.54 -6.26 3.90
N ASN A 143 7.05 -7.26 4.61
CA ASN A 143 7.88 -8.24 5.30
C ASN A 143 8.66 -9.14 4.33
N LEU A 144 8.01 -9.63 3.27
CA LEU A 144 8.67 -10.43 2.24
C LEU A 144 9.76 -9.64 1.52
N THR A 145 9.48 -8.40 1.15
CA THR A 145 10.40 -7.53 0.42
C THR A 145 11.62 -7.14 1.26
N ALA A 146 11.45 -6.95 2.59
CA ALA A 146 12.56 -6.72 3.51
C ALA A 146 13.55 -7.90 3.56
N LEU A 147 13.07 -9.12 3.32
CA LEU A 147 13.90 -10.33 3.28
C LEU A 147 14.54 -10.60 1.91
N VAL A 148 14.10 -9.91 0.85
CA VAL A 148 14.66 -10.09 -0.49
C VAL A 148 16.05 -9.46 -0.55
N SER A 149 17.06 -10.27 -0.84
CA SER A 149 18.44 -9.86 -1.02
C SER A 149 18.92 -10.13 -2.45
N GLY A 150 19.96 -9.42 -2.88
CA GLY A 150 20.55 -9.60 -4.23
C GLY A 150 19.89 -8.77 -5.34
N PHE A 151 18.91 -7.92 -4.99
CA PHE A 151 18.30 -6.93 -5.87
C PHE A 151 18.38 -5.55 -5.22
N THR A 152 18.62 -4.52 -6.03
CA THR A 152 18.49 -3.15 -5.56
C THR A 152 17.01 -2.79 -5.34
N PRO A 153 16.69 -1.78 -4.53
CA PRO A 153 15.30 -1.30 -4.38
C PRO A 153 14.64 -0.97 -5.72
N ALA A 154 15.38 -0.34 -6.64
CA ALA A 154 14.88 -0.02 -7.97
C ALA A 154 14.58 -1.28 -8.80
N GLN A 155 15.45 -2.30 -8.76
CA GLN A 155 15.23 -3.58 -9.44
C GLN A 155 14.02 -4.32 -8.88
N THR A 156 13.89 -4.37 -7.56
CA THR A 156 12.73 -5.00 -6.90
C THR A 156 11.44 -4.28 -7.30
N THR A 157 11.43 -2.94 -7.28
CA THR A 157 10.27 -2.14 -7.70
C THR A 157 9.96 -2.35 -9.18
N ALA A 158 10.96 -2.38 -10.07
CA ALA A 158 10.75 -2.63 -11.49
C ALA A 158 10.15 -4.02 -11.74
N ILE A 159 10.67 -5.08 -11.10
CA ILE A 159 10.14 -6.44 -11.23
C ILE A 159 8.69 -6.52 -10.74
N LYS A 160 8.40 -5.93 -9.57
CA LYS A 160 7.03 -5.84 -9.05
C LYS A 160 6.13 -5.06 -10.00
N GLY A 161 6.62 -3.92 -10.49
CA GLY A 161 5.86 -3.06 -11.40
C GLY A 161 5.52 -3.74 -12.72
N ILE A 162 6.49 -4.41 -13.36
CA ILE A 162 6.25 -5.14 -14.60
C ILE A 162 5.36 -6.35 -14.36
N GLY A 163 5.68 -7.18 -13.36
CA GLY A 163 4.94 -8.41 -13.10
C GLY A 163 3.48 -8.14 -12.74
N ALA A 164 3.24 -7.34 -11.69
CA ALA A 164 1.90 -7.03 -11.25
C ALA A 164 1.14 -6.15 -12.25
N GLY A 165 1.85 -5.19 -12.85
CA GLY A 165 1.27 -4.28 -13.83
C GLY A 165 0.74 -5.02 -15.05
N THR A 166 1.51 -5.97 -15.59
CA THR A 166 1.09 -6.79 -16.75
C THR A 166 -0.09 -7.70 -16.39
N VAL A 167 -0.04 -8.37 -15.23
CA VAL A 167 -1.12 -9.25 -14.78
C VAL A 167 -2.43 -8.48 -14.59
N ASN A 168 -2.39 -7.38 -13.82
CA ASN A 168 -3.59 -6.59 -13.57
C ASN A 168 -4.13 -5.95 -14.84
N LEU A 169 -3.27 -5.43 -15.73
CA LEU A 169 -3.70 -4.87 -16.99
C LEU A 169 -4.34 -5.94 -17.88
N ALA A 170 -3.75 -7.13 -17.98
CA ALA A 170 -4.34 -8.23 -18.75
C ALA A 170 -5.72 -8.63 -18.22
N ILE A 171 -5.87 -8.76 -16.90
CA ILE A 171 -7.17 -9.04 -16.27
C ILE A 171 -8.15 -7.88 -16.55
N GLY A 172 -7.72 -6.65 -16.41
CA GLY A 172 -8.56 -5.46 -16.66
C GLY A 172 -9.05 -5.40 -18.11
N LEU A 173 -8.18 -5.64 -19.08
CA LEU A 173 -8.56 -5.65 -20.50
C LEU A 173 -9.63 -6.70 -20.81
N VAL A 174 -9.61 -7.84 -20.13
CA VAL A 174 -10.60 -8.90 -20.32
C VAL A 174 -11.91 -8.59 -19.59
N LEU A 175 -11.84 -8.11 -18.34
CA LEU A 175 -13.02 -7.96 -17.48
C LEU A 175 -13.70 -6.61 -17.57
N GLU A 176 -12.98 -5.56 -17.96
CA GLU A 176 -13.43 -4.16 -17.88
C GLU A 176 -13.72 -3.53 -19.26
N GLY A 177 -13.60 -4.32 -20.33
CA GLY A 177 -14.11 -3.92 -21.65
C GLY A 177 -13.14 -3.13 -22.52
N GLY A 178 -11.83 -3.28 -22.32
CA GLY A 178 -10.81 -2.74 -23.22
C GLY A 178 -9.98 -1.60 -22.62
N LEU A 179 -9.24 -0.90 -23.49
CA LEU A 179 -8.36 0.19 -23.08
C LEU A 179 -9.14 1.45 -22.73
N PRO A 180 -8.80 2.13 -21.64
CA PRO A 180 -9.38 3.43 -21.30
C PRO A 180 -8.90 4.53 -22.28
N PRO A 181 -9.51 5.73 -22.24
CA PRO A 181 -9.05 6.87 -23.02
C PRO A 181 -7.56 7.18 -22.74
N TRP A 182 -6.86 7.71 -23.75
CA TRP A 182 -5.43 8.04 -23.65
C TRP A 182 -5.11 8.95 -22.46
N SER A 183 -5.99 9.90 -22.13
CA SER A 183 -5.83 10.76 -20.94
C SER A 183 -5.80 9.95 -19.64
N GLY A 184 -6.63 8.92 -19.53
CA GLY A 184 -6.63 7.99 -18.39
C GLY A 184 -5.36 7.16 -18.33
N ILE A 185 -4.87 6.66 -19.48
CA ILE A 185 -3.62 5.89 -19.56
C ILE A 185 -2.44 6.76 -19.13
N LEU A 186 -2.27 7.93 -19.73
CA LEU A 186 -1.17 8.85 -19.43
C LEU A 186 -1.22 9.34 -17.97
N GLY A 187 -2.42 9.68 -17.48
CA GLY A 187 -2.64 10.07 -16.10
C GLY A 187 -2.26 8.94 -15.11
N ALA A 188 -2.68 7.70 -15.38
CA ALA A 188 -2.35 6.56 -14.54
C ALA A 188 -0.85 6.24 -14.57
N LEU A 189 -0.20 6.28 -15.73
CA LEU A 189 1.25 6.09 -15.85
C LEU A 189 2.04 7.17 -15.11
N ALA A 190 1.65 8.45 -15.24
CA ALA A 190 2.31 9.56 -14.56
C ALA A 190 2.16 9.45 -13.02
N VAL A 191 0.95 9.18 -12.54
CA VAL A 191 0.71 8.93 -11.10
C VAL A 191 1.47 7.70 -10.64
N GLY A 192 1.50 6.64 -11.45
CA GLY A 192 2.26 5.41 -11.16
C GLY A 192 3.74 5.68 -10.99
N THR A 193 4.34 6.46 -11.88
CA THR A 193 5.75 6.84 -11.80
C THR A 193 6.08 7.53 -10.48
N LEU A 194 5.30 8.53 -10.09
CA LEU A 194 5.56 9.33 -8.90
C LEU A 194 5.18 8.59 -7.61
N SER A 195 3.95 8.04 -7.58
CA SER A 195 3.37 7.49 -6.34
C SER A 195 3.75 6.04 -6.09
N TYR A 196 3.95 5.24 -7.14
CA TYR A 196 4.31 3.82 -7.02
C TYR A 196 5.79 3.58 -7.28
N GLY A 197 6.37 4.20 -8.32
CA GLY A 197 7.77 4.01 -8.67
C GLY A 197 8.71 4.51 -7.57
N PHE A 198 8.76 5.83 -7.39
CA PHE A 198 9.67 6.44 -6.42
C PHE A 198 9.30 6.11 -4.98
N SER A 199 8.01 6.10 -4.64
CA SER A 199 7.55 5.82 -3.27
C SER A 199 7.92 4.40 -2.84
N ILE A 200 7.63 3.38 -3.67
CA ILE A 200 7.96 1.98 -3.36
C ILE A 200 9.48 1.77 -3.33
N MET A 201 10.23 2.36 -4.26
CA MET A 201 11.69 2.28 -4.27
C MET A 201 12.30 2.83 -2.98
N LEU A 202 11.83 4.00 -2.52
CA LEU A 202 12.28 4.60 -1.27
C LEU A 202 11.86 3.77 -0.05
N TYR A 203 10.63 3.25 -0.06
CA TYR A 203 10.14 2.36 1.00
C TYR A 203 11.00 1.10 1.12
N ILE A 204 11.28 0.42 0.00
CA ILE A 204 12.12 -0.78 -0.02
C ILE A 204 13.54 -0.46 0.48
N SER A 205 14.11 0.68 0.08
CA SER A 205 15.41 1.12 0.58
C SER A 205 15.40 1.29 2.11
N GLY A 206 14.35 1.92 2.64
CA GLY A 206 14.15 2.05 4.08
C GLY A 206 13.98 0.69 4.76
N ALA A 207 13.12 -0.19 4.21
CA ALA A 207 12.84 -1.49 4.79
C ALA A 207 14.07 -2.41 4.83
N GLN A 208 14.95 -2.35 3.82
CA GLN A 208 16.21 -3.09 3.79
C GLN A 208 17.25 -2.57 4.78
N GLN A 209 17.21 -1.27 5.15
CA GLN A 209 18.18 -0.65 6.07
C GLN A 209 17.68 -0.60 7.51
N LEU A 210 16.41 -0.32 7.73
CA LEU A 210 15.81 -0.06 9.04
C LEU A 210 14.91 -1.20 9.52
N GLY A 211 14.56 -2.13 8.63
CA GLY A 211 13.52 -3.14 8.85
C GLY A 211 12.12 -2.66 8.41
N ALA A 212 11.23 -3.64 8.19
CA ALA A 212 9.88 -3.38 7.67
C ALA A 212 9.04 -2.53 8.63
N SER A 213 9.04 -2.86 9.93
CA SER A 213 8.24 -2.17 10.95
C SER A 213 8.60 -0.69 11.09
N ARG A 214 9.91 -0.37 11.16
CA ARG A 214 10.37 1.03 11.30
C ARG A 214 10.06 1.86 10.04
N SER A 215 10.28 1.28 8.88
CA SER A 215 9.97 1.96 7.60
C SER A 215 8.49 2.21 7.47
N GLN A 216 7.65 1.25 7.88
CA GLN A 216 6.20 1.40 7.88
C GLN A 216 5.73 2.48 8.86
N LEU A 217 6.36 2.62 10.04
CA LEU A 217 6.06 3.70 10.98
C LEU A 217 6.33 5.08 10.37
N LEU A 218 7.45 5.26 9.67
CA LEU A 218 7.73 6.51 8.96
C LEU A 218 6.69 6.78 7.86
N PHE A 219 6.27 5.73 7.16
CA PHE A 219 5.28 5.82 6.09
C PHE A 219 3.86 6.09 6.59
N SER A 220 3.56 5.77 7.85
CA SER A 220 2.23 5.90 8.47
C SER A 220 1.71 7.35 8.61
N THR A 221 2.55 8.35 8.39
CA THR A 221 2.13 9.75 8.28
C THR A 221 1.40 10.06 6.99
N SER A 222 1.67 9.30 5.91
CA SER A 222 1.11 9.52 4.58
C SER A 222 -0.42 9.46 4.52
N PRO A 223 -1.12 8.54 5.22
CA PRO A 223 -2.58 8.50 5.25
C PRO A 223 -3.22 9.80 5.74
N PHE A 224 -2.63 10.47 6.73
CA PHE A 224 -3.16 11.75 7.23
C PHE A 224 -3.04 12.87 6.19
N LEU A 225 -1.93 12.91 5.44
CA LEU A 225 -1.79 13.81 4.29
C LEU A 225 -2.83 13.48 3.21
N GLY A 226 -3.12 12.19 2.99
CA GLY A 226 -4.16 11.74 2.08
C GLY A 226 -5.55 12.24 2.47
N VAL A 227 -5.88 12.29 3.76
CA VAL A 227 -7.14 12.88 4.27
C VAL A 227 -7.22 14.36 3.95
N LEU A 228 -6.18 15.13 4.27
CA LEU A 228 -6.13 16.56 3.99
C LEU A 228 -6.31 16.83 2.48
N LEU A 229 -5.60 16.09 1.64
CA LEU A 229 -5.73 16.19 0.19
C LEU A 229 -7.14 15.82 -0.29
N ALA A 230 -7.79 14.83 0.32
CA ALA A 230 -9.15 14.45 -0.03
C ALA A 230 -10.15 15.58 0.27
N TRP A 231 -10.04 16.22 1.42
CA TRP A 231 -10.87 17.36 1.78
C TRP A 231 -10.66 18.55 0.84
N PHE A 232 -9.40 18.90 0.57
CA PHE A 232 -9.08 20.07 -0.27
C PHE A 232 -9.32 19.82 -1.77
N MET A 233 -8.98 18.64 -2.29
CA MET A 233 -9.05 18.39 -3.74
C MET A 233 -10.42 17.89 -4.20
N PHE A 234 -11.16 17.16 -3.35
CA PHE A 234 -12.46 16.59 -3.72
C PHE A 234 -13.62 17.31 -3.06
N GLY A 235 -13.36 18.29 -2.17
CA GLY A 235 -14.39 18.94 -1.40
C GLY A 235 -15.17 17.95 -0.51
N GLU A 236 -14.56 16.83 -0.13
CA GLU A 236 -15.21 15.85 0.75
C GLU A 236 -15.50 16.50 2.10
N PRO A 237 -16.73 16.38 2.65
CA PRO A 237 -17.05 16.95 3.94
C PRO A 237 -16.26 16.23 5.04
N ALA A 238 -15.58 17.00 5.89
CA ALA A 238 -14.95 16.47 7.08
C ALA A 238 -16.02 16.04 8.10
N THR A 239 -16.01 14.76 8.47
CA THR A 239 -17.02 14.20 9.39
C THR A 239 -16.45 14.00 10.79
N ALA A 240 -17.32 14.05 11.83
CA ALA A 240 -16.92 13.76 13.20
C ALA A 240 -16.29 12.37 13.34
N ALA A 241 -16.78 11.38 12.57
CA ALA A 241 -16.20 10.05 12.52
C ALA A 241 -14.77 10.04 12.01
N GLN A 242 -14.45 10.86 10.98
CA GLN A 242 -13.10 10.98 10.46
C GLN A 242 -12.15 11.64 11.47
N PHE A 243 -12.58 12.69 12.17
CA PHE A 243 -11.78 13.30 13.23
C PHE A 243 -11.53 12.35 14.40
N GLY A 244 -12.58 11.64 14.86
CA GLY A 244 -12.44 10.62 15.89
C GLY A 244 -11.49 9.50 15.49
N ALA A 245 -11.66 8.97 14.28
CA ALA A 245 -10.79 7.92 13.73
C ALA A 245 -9.34 8.39 13.59
N ALA A 246 -9.12 9.61 13.08
CA ALA A 246 -7.78 10.20 12.99
C ALA A 246 -7.12 10.33 14.37
N GLY A 247 -7.90 10.72 15.41
CA GLY A 247 -7.42 10.76 16.79
C GLY A 247 -7.01 9.39 17.33
N PHE A 248 -7.88 8.36 17.18
CA PHE A 248 -7.56 6.99 17.61
C PHE A 248 -6.34 6.42 16.88
N MET A 249 -6.32 6.54 15.55
CA MET A 249 -5.23 6.01 14.73
C MET A 249 -3.93 6.77 14.96
N GLY A 250 -3.98 8.11 15.08
CA GLY A 250 -2.83 8.93 15.40
C GLY A 250 -2.25 8.62 16.78
N ALA A 251 -3.08 8.42 17.79
CA ALA A 251 -2.64 8.00 19.12
C ALA A 251 -2.00 6.60 19.08
N GLY A 252 -2.58 5.66 18.32
CA GLY A 252 -2.00 4.34 18.12
C GLY A 252 -0.61 4.39 17.48
N ILE A 253 -0.46 5.15 16.41
CA ILE A 253 0.84 5.32 15.73
C ILE A 253 1.85 6.01 16.64
N ALA A 254 1.46 7.07 17.35
CA ALA A 254 2.32 7.75 18.30
C ALA A 254 2.80 6.80 19.40
N LEU A 255 1.92 5.92 19.89
CA LEU A 255 2.28 4.91 20.88
C LEU A 255 3.31 3.90 20.32
N MET A 256 3.16 3.47 19.06
CA MET A 256 4.14 2.60 18.40
C MET A 256 5.51 3.27 18.23
N LEU A 257 5.53 4.58 17.94
CA LEU A 257 6.79 5.34 17.83
C LEU A 257 7.55 5.42 19.15
N THR A 258 6.84 5.37 20.29
CA THR A 258 7.45 5.37 21.64
C THR A 258 7.77 3.97 22.16
N ALA A 259 7.34 2.91 21.46
CA ALA A 259 7.69 1.55 21.80
C ALA A 259 9.20 1.35 21.65
N ARG A 260 9.88 0.93 22.72
CA ARG A 260 11.31 0.58 22.66
C ARG A 260 11.43 -0.75 21.91
N HIS A 261 12.07 -0.73 20.77
CA HIS A 261 12.57 -1.95 20.14
C HIS A 261 13.80 -2.39 20.95
N GLU A 262 13.59 -3.21 21.96
CA GLU A 262 14.68 -3.91 22.62
C GLU A 262 15.26 -4.91 21.59
N HIS A 263 16.54 -4.73 21.31
CA HIS A 263 17.34 -5.61 20.45
C HIS A 263 17.81 -6.83 21.21
#